data_9717c6319aef1443e1e632a9610746ca
#
_entry.id   9717c6319aef1443e1e632a9610746ca
#
_cell.length_a   1.000
_cell.length_b   1.000
_cell.length_c   1.000
_cell.angle_alpha   90.00
_cell.angle_beta   90.00
_cell.angle_gamma   90.00
#
_symmetry.space_group_name_H-M   'P 1'
#
loop_
_entity.id
_entity.type
_entity.pdbx_description
1 polymer ?
#
loop_
_entity_poly.entity_id
_entity_poly.type
_entity_poly.pdbx_seq_one_letter_code
_entity_poly.pdbx_strand_id
1 'polypeptide(L)'
;MTIEDSNTIDSELVDAPPFTPLISALLHKPKWERRLPKLLPISTLDARGTSLLLPVEIRTTDTSELYSVKALLDSGATGSFIDRDFICSKGINTQTLSCNILVFNVDGSPNEAGQISEVVDVLLRYKTHSKRMLLAISGLGKQSLILGYT
;
A
#
# COMPACT_ATOMS: atom_id res chain seq x y z
N MET A 1 -16.24 -7.99 18.39
CA MET A 1 -16.66 -8.21 18.52
C MET A 1 -16.96 -8.28 18.39
N THR A 2 -16.28 -8.19 18.02
CA THR A 2 -16.60 -8.46 18.00
C THR A 2 -16.56 -8.47 17.65
N ILE A 3 -15.81 -8.28 17.37
CA ILE A 3 -16.00 -8.64 17.24
C ILE A 3 -16.18 -9.09 16.92
N GLU A 4 -15.53 -9.07 16.44
CA GLU A 4 -15.98 -9.75 16.39
C GLU A 4 -16.09 -10.00 16.26
N ASP A 5 -15.62 -10.07 16.07
CA ASP A 5 -16.00 -10.55 16.22
C ASP A 5 -15.84 -10.53 16.41
N SER A 6 -15.09 -10.42 16.30
CA SER A 6 -15.27 -10.57 16.75
C SER A 6 -14.96 -10.44 17.01
N ASN A 7 -14.20 -10.42 16.95
CA ASN A 7 -14.27 -10.44 17.48
C ASN A 7 -13.90 -10.16 17.88
N THR A 8 -13.01 -9.84 17.87
CA THR A 8 -12.99 -9.74 18.47
C THR A 8 -12.66 -9.43 18.87
N ILE A 9 -12.20 -9.38 19.04
CA ILE A 9 -12.13 -9.24 19.61
C ILE A 9 -12.23 -9.04 20.14
N ASP A 10 -11.96 -9.22 20.28
CA ASP A 10 -12.23 -9.02 20.91
C ASP A 10 -12.36 -8.53 21.74
N SER A 11 -11.77 -8.22 22.06
CA SER A 11 -12.36 -7.42 23.08
C SER A 11 -11.58 -7.27 24.39
N GLU A 12 -10.75 -8.13 24.78
CA GLU A 12 -9.99 -8.07 26.06
C GLU A 12 -8.99 -6.93 26.12
N LEU A 13 -8.65 -6.37 24.99
CA LEU A 13 -7.70 -5.28 24.90
C LEU A 13 -8.19 -4.00 25.56
N VAL A 14 -9.43 -3.97 25.96
CA VAL A 14 -10.06 -2.76 26.46
C VAL A 14 -9.51 -2.32 27.82
N ASP A 15 -8.92 -3.24 28.56
CA ASP A 15 -8.51 -2.96 29.93
C ASP A 15 -7.32 -2.02 30.07
N ALA A 16 -6.57 -1.82 29.00
CA ALA A 16 -5.35 -1.00 29.05
C ALA A 16 -5.66 0.42 28.60
N PRO A 17 -5.69 1.41 29.54
CA PRO A 17 -6.01 2.78 29.16
C PRO A 17 -5.14 3.37 28.06
N PRO A 18 -3.83 3.10 28.01
CA PRO A 18 -2.99 3.67 26.94
C PRO A 18 -3.38 3.22 25.55
N PHE A 19 -4.07 2.08 25.44
CA PHE A 19 -4.50 1.54 24.13
C PHE A 19 -5.87 2.03 23.69
N THR A 20 -6.63 2.66 24.56
CA THR A 20 -8.00 3.08 24.25
C THR A 20 -8.07 4.04 23.04
N PRO A 21 -7.26 5.12 22.96
CA PRO A 21 -7.31 6.00 21.80
C PRO A 21 -6.92 5.28 20.51
N LEU A 22 -5.97 4.36 20.58
CA LEU A 22 -5.52 3.60 19.42
C LEU A 22 -6.63 2.66 18.93
N ILE A 23 -7.32 1.99 19.84
CA ILE A 23 -8.42 1.11 19.50
C ILE A 23 -9.56 1.92 18.87
N SER A 24 -9.88 3.08 19.44
CA SER A 24 -10.90 3.95 18.91
C SER A 24 -10.58 4.41 17.49
N ALA A 25 -9.32 4.80 17.24
CA ALA A 25 -8.90 5.18 15.89
C ALA A 25 -9.05 4.03 14.89
N LEU A 26 -8.71 2.80 15.28
CA LEU A 26 -8.86 1.64 14.43
C LEU A 26 -10.33 1.34 14.12
N LEU A 27 -11.23 1.54 15.07
CA LEU A 27 -12.64 1.31 14.86
C LEU A 27 -13.28 2.29 13.89
N HIS A 28 -12.73 3.51 13.78
CA HIS A 28 -13.23 4.52 12.86
C HIS A 28 -12.64 4.39 11.46
N LYS A 29 -11.65 3.55 11.27
CA LYS A 29 -11.06 3.34 9.95
C LYS A 29 -11.95 2.47 9.08
N PRO A 30 -12.03 2.75 7.78
CA PRO A 30 -12.71 1.84 6.85
C PRO A 30 -12.11 0.43 6.90
N LYS A 31 -12.94 -0.56 6.58
CA LYS A 31 -12.53 -1.95 6.67
C LYS A 31 -11.29 -2.27 5.81
N TRP A 32 -11.21 -1.66 4.63
CA TRP A 32 -10.08 -1.87 3.73
C TRP A 32 -8.79 -1.27 4.29
N GLU A 33 -8.88 -0.12 4.95
CA GLU A 33 -7.71 0.57 5.49
C GLU A 33 -7.11 -0.19 6.67
N ARG A 34 -7.94 -0.90 7.43
CA ARG A 34 -7.46 -1.67 8.57
C ARG A 34 -6.54 -2.83 8.20
N ARG A 35 -6.53 -3.19 6.90
CA ARG A 35 -5.66 -4.26 6.42
C ARG A 35 -4.29 -3.78 6.02
N LEU A 36 -4.08 -2.45 6.01
CA LEU A 36 -2.77 -1.91 5.68
C LEU A 36 -1.87 -1.92 6.91
N PRO A 37 -0.60 -2.28 6.76
CA PRO A 37 0.35 -2.17 7.84
C PRO A 37 0.59 -0.71 8.20
N LYS A 38 1.03 -0.46 9.43
CA LYS A 38 1.33 0.89 9.88
C LYS A 38 2.68 1.39 9.37
N LEU A 39 3.56 0.47 9.04
CA LEU A 39 4.90 0.75 8.56
C LEU A 39 5.13 -0.04 7.28
N LEU A 40 5.64 0.64 6.27
CA LEU A 40 5.94 0.03 4.98
C LEU A 40 7.40 0.26 4.64
N PRO A 41 8.29 -0.73 4.82
CA PRO A 41 9.65 -0.60 4.32
C PRO A 41 9.68 -0.69 2.80
N ILE A 42 10.46 0.19 2.21
CA ILE A 42 10.80 0.16 0.79
C ILE A 42 12.30 -0.12 0.71
N SER A 43 12.68 -1.11 -0.07
CA SER A 43 14.07 -1.32 -0.42
C SER A 43 14.34 -0.68 -1.77
N THR A 44 15.41 0.08 -1.85
CA THR A 44 15.93 0.53 -3.13
C THR A 44 16.92 -0.49 -3.62
N LEU A 45 16.69 -1.00 -4.83
CA LEU A 45 17.62 -1.93 -5.44
C LEU A 45 18.87 -1.16 -5.85
N ASP A 46 20.01 -1.73 -5.47
CA ASP A 46 21.25 -1.17 -5.89
C ASP A 46 21.50 -1.41 -7.40
N ALA A 47 22.28 -0.51 -7.99
CA ALA A 47 22.45 -0.44 -9.42
C ALA A 47 23.07 -1.68 -10.08
N ARG A 48 23.51 -2.63 -9.27
CA ARG A 48 24.18 -3.83 -9.79
C ARG A 48 23.29 -5.07 -9.81
N GLY A 49 22.09 -4.94 -9.26
CA GLY A 49 21.12 -6.03 -9.27
C GLY A 49 20.38 -6.10 -10.58
N THR A 50 20.14 -7.29 -11.08
CA THR A 50 19.20 -7.50 -12.18
C THR A 50 17.80 -7.31 -11.63
N SER A 51 17.20 -6.17 -11.93
CA SER A 51 15.82 -5.90 -11.55
C SER A 51 14.88 -6.71 -12.42
N LEU A 52 13.93 -7.36 -11.82
CA LEU A 52 12.90 -8.07 -12.56
C LEU A 52 11.73 -7.13 -12.81
N LEU A 53 11.57 -6.76 -14.08
CA LEU A 53 10.47 -5.91 -14.53
C LEU A 53 9.41 -6.77 -15.22
N LEU A 54 8.17 -6.67 -14.77
CA LEU A 54 7.06 -7.41 -15.30
C LEU A 54 6.09 -6.47 -16.01
N PRO A 55 5.69 -6.78 -17.26
CA PRO A 55 4.61 -6.03 -17.89
C PRO A 55 3.28 -6.47 -17.26
N VAL A 56 2.61 -5.53 -16.64
CA VAL A 56 1.33 -5.78 -15.98
C VAL A 56 0.28 -4.79 -16.47
N GLU A 57 -0.97 -5.12 -16.28
CA GLU A 57 -2.09 -4.22 -16.51
C GLU A 57 -2.74 -3.92 -15.18
N ILE A 58 -3.05 -2.67 -14.97
CA ILE A 58 -3.85 -2.25 -13.83
C ILE A 58 -5.17 -1.67 -14.33
N ARG A 59 -6.25 -2.06 -13.67
CA ARG A 59 -7.57 -1.51 -13.94
C ARG A 59 -8.08 -0.85 -12.68
N THR A 60 -8.49 0.40 -12.81
CA THR A 60 -9.11 1.12 -11.69
C THR A 60 -10.45 0.49 -11.35
N THR A 61 -10.78 0.41 -10.06
CA THR A 61 -12.01 -0.24 -9.62
C THR A 61 -13.23 0.67 -9.73
N ASP A 62 -13.02 1.97 -9.82
CA ASP A 62 -14.09 2.96 -9.92
C ASP A 62 -14.47 3.28 -11.38
N THR A 63 -13.48 3.61 -12.21
CA THR A 63 -13.74 4.01 -13.61
C THR A 63 -13.52 2.88 -14.59
N SER A 64 -12.94 1.76 -14.15
CA SER A 64 -12.62 0.60 -15.00
C SER A 64 -11.61 0.91 -16.10
N GLU A 65 -10.86 1.99 -15.98
CA GLU A 65 -9.82 2.34 -16.94
C GLU A 65 -8.64 1.41 -16.83
N LEU A 66 -8.05 1.09 -17.96
CA LEU A 66 -6.97 0.11 -18.07
C LEU A 66 -5.67 0.79 -18.46
N TYR A 67 -4.61 0.49 -17.72
CA TYR A 67 -3.28 1.04 -17.97
C TYR A 67 -2.25 -0.09 -17.99
N SER A 68 -1.36 -0.06 -18.99
CA SER A 68 -0.24 -0.99 -19.07
C SER A 68 0.97 -0.33 -18.44
N VAL A 69 1.59 -0.99 -17.46
CA VAL A 69 2.77 -0.47 -16.79
C VAL A 69 3.80 -1.57 -16.59
N LYS A 70 5.06 -1.18 -16.40
CA LYS A 70 6.11 -2.12 -16.00
C LYS A 70 6.24 -2.05 -14.50
N ALA A 71 6.04 -3.19 -13.85
CA ALA A 71 6.16 -3.32 -12.41
C ALA A 71 7.53 -3.88 -12.07
N LEU A 72 8.21 -3.23 -11.14
CA LEU A 72 9.43 -3.76 -10.54
C LEU A 72 9.02 -4.76 -9.45
N LEU A 73 9.52 -5.98 -9.55
CA LEU A 73 9.33 -6.97 -8.49
C LEU A 73 10.45 -6.81 -7.45
N ASP A 74 10.07 -6.47 -6.24
CA ASP A 74 11.01 -6.19 -5.15
C ASP A 74 10.65 -7.06 -3.94
N SER A 75 11.41 -8.13 -3.74
CA SER A 75 11.20 -9.04 -2.61
C SER A 75 11.57 -8.43 -1.25
N GLY A 76 12.30 -7.33 -1.24
CA GLY A 76 12.64 -6.60 -0.01
C GLY A 76 11.57 -5.61 0.43
N ALA A 77 10.63 -5.29 -0.44
CA ALA A 77 9.53 -4.40 -0.09
C ALA A 77 8.38 -5.20 0.52
N THR A 78 7.86 -4.74 1.64
CA THR A 78 6.73 -5.40 2.31
C THR A 78 5.37 -4.87 1.88
N GLY A 79 5.35 -3.94 0.92
CA GLY A 79 4.13 -3.40 0.34
C GLY A 79 4.29 -3.17 -1.14
N SER A 80 3.21 -2.84 -1.80
CA SER A 80 3.21 -2.51 -3.22
C SER A 80 2.90 -1.03 -3.38
N PHE A 81 3.64 -0.38 -4.29
CA PHE A 81 3.63 1.08 -4.42
C PHE A 81 3.44 1.48 -5.87
N ILE A 82 2.75 2.59 -6.07
CA ILE A 82 2.59 3.19 -7.39
C ILE A 82 3.08 4.64 -7.34
N ASP A 83 3.67 5.08 -8.44
CA ASP A 83 4.28 6.39 -8.51
C ASP A 83 3.22 7.50 -8.53
N ARG A 84 3.47 8.55 -7.75
CA ARG A 84 2.57 9.71 -7.65
C ARG A 84 2.41 10.41 -8.99
N ASP A 85 3.50 10.61 -9.72
CA ASP A 85 3.45 11.30 -11.00
C ASP A 85 2.65 10.50 -12.02
N PHE A 86 2.75 9.17 -11.98
CA PHE A 86 1.95 8.30 -12.82
C PHE A 86 0.45 8.49 -12.52
N ILE A 87 0.07 8.47 -11.24
CA ILE A 87 -1.32 8.67 -10.80
C ILE A 87 -1.83 10.03 -11.29
N CYS A 88 -1.06 11.09 -11.07
CA CYS A 88 -1.45 12.44 -11.48
C CYS A 88 -1.57 12.57 -12.99
N SER A 89 -0.61 12.02 -13.72
CA SER A 89 -0.61 12.13 -15.20
C SER A 89 -1.77 11.40 -15.85
N LYS A 90 -2.27 10.36 -15.20
CA LYS A 90 -3.41 9.56 -15.70
C LYS A 90 -4.74 10.01 -15.12
N GLY A 91 -4.73 10.92 -14.15
CA GLY A 91 -5.95 11.39 -13.50
C GLY A 91 -6.68 10.29 -12.74
N ILE A 92 -5.93 9.35 -12.16
CA ILE A 92 -6.52 8.23 -11.43
C ILE A 92 -7.01 8.71 -10.07
N ASN A 93 -8.22 8.35 -9.70
CA ASN A 93 -8.79 8.71 -8.41
C ASN A 93 -8.11 7.96 -7.28
N THR A 94 -7.88 8.65 -6.18
CA THR A 94 -7.20 8.12 -5.01
C THR A 94 -8.10 8.12 -3.79
N GLN A 95 -7.71 7.36 -2.78
CA GLN A 95 -8.41 7.33 -1.49
C GLN A 95 -7.43 7.83 -0.42
N THR A 96 -7.85 8.85 0.30
CA THR A 96 -7.05 9.40 1.40
C THR A 96 -7.15 8.49 2.61
N LEU A 97 -6.01 8.22 3.25
CA LEU A 97 -5.97 7.44 4.47
C LEU A 97 -6.38 8.31 5.67
N SER A 98 -7.07 7.72 6.63
CA SER A 98 -7.40 8.40 7.88
C SER A 98 -6.17 8.65 8.74
N CYS A 99 -5.13 7.82 8.60
CA CYS A 99 -3.83 8.01 9.25
C CYS A 99 -2.72 7.71 8.26
N ASN A 100 -1.72 8.57 8.24
CA ASN A 100 -0.58 8.37 7.36
C ASN A 100 0.25 7.17 7.79
N ILE A 101 0.86 6.51 6.82
CA ILE A 101 1.75 5.37 7.05
C ILE A 101 3.17 5.82 6.84
N LEU A 102 4.01 5.63 7.85
CA LEU A 102 5.43 5.96 7.75
C LEU A 102 6.15 4.97 6.85
N VAL A 103 7.04 5.50 6.03
CA VAL A 103 7.85 4.69 5.13
C VAL A 103 9.30 4.77 5.56
N PHE A 104 9.94 3.63 5.64
CA PHE A 104 11.34 3.52 6.02
C PHE A 104 12.13 2.80 4.95
N ASN A 105 13.38 3.17 4.82
CA ASN A 105 14.34 2.43 4.01
C ASN A 105 14.75 1.14 4.73
N VAL A 106 15.42 0.26 4.01
CA VAL A 106 15.87 -1.03 4.57
C VAL A 106 16.81 -0.84 5.75
N ASP A 107 17.59 0.24 5.76
CA ASP A 107 18.51 0.56 6.84
C ASP A 107 17.81 1.19 8.06
N GLY A 108 16.50 1.34 8.02
CA GLY A 108 15.73 1.93 9.10
C GLY A 108 15.65 3.45 9.08
N SER A 109 16.30 4.11 8.12
CA SER A 109 16.19 5.56 7.98
C SER A 109 14.81 5.94 7.40
N PRO A 110 14.28 7.12 7.73
CA PRO A 110 13.04 7.59 7.11
C PRO A 110 13.23 7.73 5.60
N ASN A 111 12.24 7.29 4.85
CA ASN A 111 12.28 7.44 3.41
C ASN A 111 12.02 8.90 3.03
N GLU A 112 12.72 9.39 2.01
CA GLU A 112 12.55 10.77 1.54
C GLU A 112 11.13 11.06 1.06
N ALA A 113 10.45 10.05 0.56
CA ALA A 113 9.03 10.18 0.19
C ALA A 113 8.14 10.41 1.42
N GLY A 114 8.68 10.21 2.62
CA GLY A 114 8.02 10.57 3.88
C GLY A 114 6.91 9.62 4.23
N GLN A 115 5.67 10.07 4.10
CA GLN A 115 4.50 9.33 4.56
C GLN A 115 3.58 9.02 3.41
N ILE A 116 2.93 7.86 3.50
CA ILE A 116 1.85 7.51 2.59
C ILE A 116 0.55 8.05 3.18
N SER A 117 -0.07 8.95 2.45
CA SER A 117 -1.36 9.54 2.82
C SER A 117 -2.50 9.08 1.91
N GLU A 118 -2.17 8.45 0.79
CA GLU A 118 -3.15 8.07 -0.22
C GLU A 118 -2.84 6.69 -0.77
N VAL A 119 -3.89 6.01 -1.18
CA VAL A 119 -3.80 4.71 -1.85
C VAL A 119 -4.73 4.70 -3.06
N VAL A 120 -4.52 3.75 -3.94
CA VAL A 120 -5.43 3.48 -5.05
C VAL A 120 -5.81 2.01 -5.04
N ASP A 121 -7.08 1.73 -5.30
CA ASP A 121 -7.63 0.38 -5.35
C ASP A 121 -7.70 -0.05 -6.80
N VAL A 122 -6.99 -1.09 -7.15
CA VAL A 122 -6.87 -1.55 -8.53
C VAL A 122 -7.01 -3.06 -8.63
N LEU A 123 -7.39 -3.50 -9.81
CA LEU A 123 -7.27 -4.89 -10.22
C LEU A 123 -6.01 -5.00 -11.06
N LEU A 124 -4.99 -5.66 -10.51
CA LEU A 124 -3.73 -5.88 -11.20
C LEU A 124 -3.79 -7.21 -11.92
N ARG A 125 -3.36 -7.22 -13.18
CA ARG A 125 -3.35 -8.43 -14.00
C ARG A 125 -1.97 -8.68 -14.57
N TYR A 126 -1.52 -9.91 -14.43
CA TYR A 126 -0.29 -10.41 -15.05
C TYR A 126 -0.62 -11.71 -15.78
N LYS A 127 -0.56 -11.69 -17.10
CA LYS A 127 -0.93 -12.83 -17.93
C LYS A 127 -2.37 -13.27 -17.61
N THR A 128 -2.55 -14.47 -17.10
CA THR A 128 -3.85 -15.03 -16.73
C THR A 128 -4.25 -14.77 -15.27
N HIS A 129 -3.31 -14.24 -14.48
CA HIS A 129 -3.58 -13.99 -13.06
C HIS A 129 -4.03 -12.55 -12.84
N SER A 130 -5.04 -12.39 -12.03
CA SER A 130 -5.47 -11.06 -11.62
C SER A 130 -5.74 -11.04 -10.11
N LYS A 131 -5.43 -9.91 -9.49
CA LYS A 131 -5.62 -9.73 -8.05
C LYS A 131 -6.03 -8.30 -7.78
N ARG A 132 -7.06 -8.13 -6.97
CA ARG A 132 -7.42 -6.80 -6.47
C ARG A 132 -6.48 -6.45 -5.32
N MET A 133 -5.93 -5.25 -5.36
CA MET A 133 -4.98 -4.81 -4.34
C MET A 133 -5.00 -3.31 -4.17
N LEU A 134 -4.56 -2.88 -3.01
CA LEU A 134 -4.34 -1.48 -2.69
C LEU A 134 -2.87 -1.16 -2.92
N LEU A 135 -2.63 -0.14 -3.72
CA LEU A 135 -1.28 0.35 -3.98
C LEU A 135 -1.08 1.64 -3.21
N ALA A 136 -0.01 1.72 -2.44
CA ALA A 136 0.36 2.94 -1.73
C ALA A 136 0.98 3.93 -2.72
N ILE A 137 0.59 5.19 -2.63
CA ILE A 137 1.07 6.23 -3.53
C ILE A 137 2.30 6.88 -2.93
N SER A 138 3.40 6.84 -3.66
CA SER A 138 4.67 7.41 -3.22
C SER A 138 5.45 7.92 -4.42
N GLY A 139 6.46 8.75 -4.18
CA GLY A 139 7.40 9.14 -5.22
C GLY A 139 8.40 8.01 -5.45
N LEU A 140 8.32 7.35 -6.59
CA LEU A 140 9.16 6.19 -6.91
C LEU A 140 10.30 6.53 -7.87
N GLY A 141 10.41 7.79 -8.27
CA GLY A 141 11.45 8.24 -9.19
C GLY A 141 11.26 7.62 -10.57
N LYS A 142 12.12 6.66 -10.91
CA LYS A 142 12.10 6.10 -12.26
C LYS A 142 11.10 4.96 -12.42
N GLN A 143 10.56 4.44 -11.34
CA GLN A 143 9.65 3.30 -11.39
C GLN A 143 8.21 3.78 -11.35
N SER A 144 7.37 3.19 -12.17
CA SER A 144 5.94 3.49 -12.13
C SER A 144 5.20 2.65 -11.10
N LEU A 145 5.66 1.43 -10.88
CA LEU A 145 5.00 0.47 -10.00
C LEU A 145 6.04 -0.46 -9.37
N ILE A 146 5.94 -0.65 -8.07
CA ILE A 146 6.74 -1.63 -7.33
C ILE A 146 5.80 -2.64 -6.70
N LEU A 147 6.06 -3.90 -6.95
CA LEU A 147 5.32 -5.01 -6.32
C LEU A 147 6.20 -5.63 -5.26
N GLY A 148 5.77 -5.50 -4.02
CA GLY A 148 6.44 -6.09 -2.89
C GLY A 148 5.86 -7.45 -2.50
N TYR A 149 6.41 -8.01 -1.45
CA TYR A 149 5.96 -9.27 -0.89
C TYR A 149 4.80 -9.00 0.08
N THR A 150 3.60 -9.36 -0.32
CA THR A 150 2.39 -9.17 0.49
C THR A 150 1.59 -10.43 0.63
#